data_16ade4db586e99b2bee4f111f355d967
#
_entry.id   16ade4db586e99b2bee4f111f355d967
#
_cell.length_a   1.000
_cell.length_b   1.000
_cell.length_c   1.000
_cell.angle_alpha   90.00
_cell.angle_beta   90.00
_cell.angle_gamma   90.00
#
_symmetry.space_group_name_H-M   'P 1'
#
loop_
_entity.id
_entity.type
_entity.pdbx_description
1 polymer ?
#
loop_
_entity_poly.entity_id
_entity_poly.type
_entity_poly.pdbx_seq_one_letter_code
_entity_poly.pdbx_strand_id
1 'polypeptide(L)'
;MKLKCLLVDDEPPALKVLAHHLSNINGTEIMGQCKNALEALDVLNSKPVDLIFLDIHLPKLKGMAFLKTLSDPPAVIITTAYHQYAIEGFDLN
;
A
#
# COMPACT_ATOMS: atom_id res chain seq x y z
N MET A 1 10.80 -10.91 14.20
CA MET A 1 9.45 -10.65 13.67
C MET A 1 9.54 -9.66 12.52
N LYS A 2 8.85 -9.93 11.41
CA LYS A 2 8.89 -9.06 10.24
C LYS A 2 7.56 -8.35 10.06
N LEU A 3 7.63 -7.08 9.70
CA LEU A 3 6.46 -6.30 9.32
C LEU A 3 6.07 -6.69 7.89
N LYS A 4 4.87 -7.20 7.73
CA LYS A 4 4.39 -7.72 6.44
C LYS A 4 3.71 -6.61 5.68
N CYS A 5 4.27 -6.28 4.51
CA CYS A 5 3.87 -5.10 3.73
C CYS A 5 3.22 -5.50 2.41
N LEU A 6 2.17 -4.78 2.06
CA LEU A 6 1.53 -4.89 0.75
C LEU A 6 1.72 -3.58 0.01
N LEU A 7 2.16 -3.66 -1.24
CA LEU A 7 2.40 -2.48 -2.08
C LEU A 7 1.31 -2.40 -3.14
N VAL A 8 0.64 -1.26 -3.25
CA VAL A 8 -0.45 -1.07 -4.20
C VAL A 8 -0.23 0.22 -4.98
N ASP A 9 0.03 0.09 -6.28
CA ASP A 9 0.29 1.21 -7.16
C ASP A 9 0.07 0.75 -8.60
N ASP A 10 -0.61 1.52 -9.42
CA ASP A 10 -0.88 1.13 -10.80
C ASP A 10 0.31 1.35 -11.74
N GLU A 11 1.39 1.94 -11.25
CA GLU A 11 2.59 2.18 -12.04
C GLU A 11 3.70 1.21 -11.64
N PRO A 12 4.08 0.27 -12.53
CA PRO A 12 5.13 -0.69 -12.20
C PRO A 12 6.47 -0.07 -11.78
N PRO A 13 6.93 1.04 -12.39
CA PRO A 13 8.17 1.66 -11.92
C PRO A 13 8.10 2.11 -10.46
N ALA A 14 6.95 2.62 -10.02
CA ALA A 14 6.78 3.05 -8.63
C ALA A 14 6.85 1.85 -7.68
N LEU A 15 6.26 0.73 -8.06
CA LEU A 15 6.35 -0.50 -7.27
C LEU A 15 7.79 -0.97 -7.13
N LYS A 16 8.56 -0.89 -8.23
CA LYS A 16 9.96 -1.31 -8.19
C LYS A 16 10.80 -0.44 -7.25
N VAL A 17 10.59 0.87 -7.30
CA VAL A 17 11.31 1.80 -6.43
C VAL A 17 10.98 1.53 -4.97
N LEU A 18 9.71 1.39 -4.66
CA LEU A 18 9.27 1.14 -3.29
C LEU A 18 9.79 -0.20 -2.77
N ALA A 19 9.70 -1.24 -3.60
CA ALA A 19 10.21 -2.56 -3.23
C ALA A 19 11.71 -2.52 -2.97
N HIS A 20 12.46 -1.76 -3.80
CA HIS A 20 13.89 -1.62 -3.61
C HIS A 20 14.21 -0.96 -2.27
N HIS A 21 13.51 0.13 -1.93
CA HIS A 21 13.73 0.79 -0.66
C HIS A 21 13.41 -0.12 0.52
N LEU A 22 12.31 -0.85 0.44
CA LEU A 22 11.92 -1.75 1.52
C LEU A 22 12.90 -2.92 1.68
N SER A 23 13.52 -3.37 0.59
CA SER A 23 14.51 -4.45 0.65
C SER A 23 15.74 -4.06 1.46
N ASN A 24 15.99 -2.76 1.61
CA ASN A 24 17.11 -2.25 2.39
C ASN A 24 16.74 -1.99 3.87
N ILE A 25 15.49 -2.23 4.23
CA ILE A 25 15.04 -2.04 5.60
C ILE A 25 14.88 -3.41 6.25
N ASN A 26 15.68 -3.66 7.28
CA ASN A 26 15.58 -4.91 8.02
C ASN A 26 14.25 -4.95 8.77
N GLY A 27 13.66 -6.13 8.81
CA GLY A 27 12.41 -6.30 9.54
C GLY A 27 11.15 -6.11 8.72
N THR A 28 11.29 -5.96 7.39
CA THR A 28 10.13 -5.89 6.50
C THR A 28 10.10 -7.08 5.55
N GLU A 29 8.90 -7.46 5.15
CA GLU A 29 8.68 -8.53 4.18
C GLU A 29 7.57 -8.08 3.25
N ILE A 30 7.81 -8.16 1.93
CA ILE A 30 6.81 -7.78 0.93
C ILE A 30 5.92 -8.99 0.64
N MET A 31 4.64 -8.87 0.96
CA MET A 31 3.68 -9.95 0.76
C MET A 31 3.06 -9.95 -0.63
N GLY A 32 3.08 -8.81 -1.31
CA GLY A 32 2.58 -8.69 -2.66
C GLY A 32 2.79 -7.30 -3.22
N GLN A 33 2.75 -7.22 -4.55
CA GLN A 33 2.80 -5.96 -5.28
C GLN A 33 1.61 -5.96 -6.22
N CYS A 34 0.69 -5.03 -6.01
CA CYS A 34 -0.60 -5.03 -6.68
C CYS A 34 -0.80 -3.76 -7.49
N LYS A 35 -1.48 -3.88 -8.62
CA LYS A 35 -1.72 -2.76 -9.53
C LYS A 35 -3.10 -2.15 -9.35
N ASN A 36 -3.96 -2.78 -8.57
CA ASN A 36 -5.32 -2.28 -8.35
C ASN A 36 -5.87 -2.85 -7.04
N ALA A 37 -7.01 -2.32 -6.64
CA ALA A 37 -7.65 -2.70 -5.38
C ALA A 37 -8.08 -4.18 -5.37
N LEU A 38 -8.46 -4.72 -6.52
CA LEU A 38 -8.92 -6.09 -6.58
C LEU A 38 -7.79 -7.07 -6.28
N GLU A 39 -6.61 -6.82 -6.87
CA GLU A 39 -5.43 -7.63 -6.57
C GLU A 39 -5.05 -7.51 -5.09
N ALA A 40 -5.14 -6.29 -4.56
CA ALA A 40 -4.84 -6.05 -3.15
C ALA A 40 -5.78 -6.85 -2.25
N LEU A 41 -7.06 -6.86 -2.58
CA LEU A 41 -8.05 -7.59 -1.80
C LEU A 41 -7.76 -9.09 -1.78
N ASP A 42 -7.34 -9.64 -2.93
CA ASP A 42 -6.96 -11.05 -3.01
C ASP A 42 -5.81 -11.39 -2.04
N VAL A 43 -4.80 -10.53 -1.98
CA VAL A 43 -3.68 -10.74 -1.07
C VAL A 43 -4.15 -10.63 0.38
N LEU A 44 -4.96 -9.61 0.68
CA LEU A 44 -5.45 -9.40 2.05
C LEU A 44 -6.29 -10.56 2.55
N ASN A 45 -7.00 -11.22 1.65
CA ASN A 45 -7.84 -12.37 2.01
C ASN A 45 -7.05 -13.67 2.16
N SER A 46 -5.83 -13.74 1.59
CA SER A 46 -5.07 -14.99 1.55
C SER A 46 -3.78 -14.97 2.36
N LYS A 47 -3.29 -13.79 2.72
CA LYS A 47 -2.01 -13.64 3.42
C LYS A 47 -2.12 -12.62 4.55
N PRO A 48 -1.34 -12.79 5.62
CA PRO A 48 -1.29 -11.77 6.65
C PRO A 48 -0.58 -10.52 6.15
N VAL A 49 -1.14 -9.35 6.44
CA VAL A 49 -0.57 -8.06 6.06
C VAL A 49 -0.70 -7.12 7.24
N ASP A 50 0.40 -6.48 7.61
CA ASP A 50 0.43 -5.53 8.72
C ASP A 50 0.33 -4.09 8.23
N LEU A 51 0.81 -3.80 7.02
CA LEU A 51 0.95 -2.45 6.52
C LEU A 51 0.71 -2.42 5.01
N ILE A 52 -0.10 -1.46 4.55
CA ILE A 52 -0.34 -1.25 3.11
C ILE A 52 0.28 0.08 2.70
N PHE A 53 1.10 0.06 1.65
CA PHE A 53 1.54 1.27 0.96
C PHE A 53 0.60 1.48 -0.23
N LEU A 54 -0.19 2.53 -0.20
CA LEU A 54 -1.27 2.75 -1.16
C LEU A 54 -1.07 4.06 -1.90
N ASP A 55 -1.01 4.01 -3.24
CA ASP A 55 -0.91 5.20 -4.06
C ASP A 55 -2.24 5.96 -4.06
N ILE A 56 -2.18 7.25 -3.76
CA ILE A 56 -3.37 8.11 -3.72
C ILE A 56 -4.00 8.28 -5.11
N HIS A 57 -3.21 8.10 -6.16
CA HIS A 57 -3.70 8.25 -7.54
C HIS A 57 -4.16 6.94 -8.16
N LEU A 58 -4.24 5.88 -7.37
CA LEU A 58 -4.74 4.62 -7.88
C LEU A 58 -6.14 4.82 -8.43
N PRO A 59 -6.41 4.43 -9.69
CA PRO A 59 -7.77 4.53 -10.23
C PRO A 59 -8.75 3.81 -9.32
N LYS A 60 -9.89 4.40 -9.10
CA LYS A 60 -10.91 3.82 -8.22
C LYS A 60 -10.44 3.73 -6.77
N LEU A 61 -9.86 4.80 -6.29
CA LEU A 61 -9.63 4.93 -4.87
C LEU A 61 -10.92 5.02 -4.06
N LYS A 62 -12.02 5.06 -4.77
CA LYS A 62 -13.27 4.58 -4.20
C LYS A 62 -13.01 3.28 -3.47
N GLY A 63 -11.99 2.71 -3.86
CA GLY A 63 -11.44 1.56 -3.32
C GLY A 63 -10.84 1.68 -1.94
N MET A 64 -10.57 2.82 -1.41
CA MET A 64 -10.28 2.86 0.01
C MET A 64 -11.47 2.37 0.80
N ALA A 65 -12.65 2.41 0.21
CA ALA A 65 -13.83 1.84 0.82
C ALA A 65 -13.71 0.34 1.03
N PHE A 66 -12.88 -0.35 0.24
CA PHE A 66 -12.72 -1.79 0.45
C PHE A 66 -12.06 -2.11 1.79
N LEU A 67 -11.22 -1.20 2.28
CA LEU A 67 -10.58 -1.39 3.58
C LEU A 67 -11.61 -1.40 4.71
N LYS A 68 -12.71 -0.69 4.51
CA LYS A 68 -13.78 -0.63 5.52
C LYS A 68 -14.56 -1.93 5.63
N THR A 69 -14.43 -2.80 4.64
CA THR A 69 -15.11 -4.10 4.68
C THR A 69 -14.30 -5.14 5.45
N LEU A 70 -13.07 -4.82 5.79
CA LEU A 70 -12.22 -5.75 6.54
C LEU A 70 -12.51 -5.63 8.02
N SER A 71 -12.58 -6.77 8.71
CA SER A 71 -12.83 -6.77 10.14
C SER A 71 -11.65 -6.24 10.95
N ASP A 72 -10.45 -6.37 10.40
CA ASP A 72 -9.22 -5.94 11.09
C ASP A 72 -8.27 -5.36 10.04
N PRO A 73 -8.55 -4.14 9.55
CA PRO A 73 -7.75 -3.58 8.47
C PRO A 73 -6.32 -3.26 8.93
N PRO A 74 -5.32 -3.50 8.07
CA PRO A 74 -3.94 -3.14 8.40
C PRO A 74 -3.76 -1.63 8.39
N ALA A 75 -2.63 -1.17 8.94
CA ALA A 75 -2.25 0.23 8.84
C ALA A 75 -2.01 0.60 7.38
N VAL A 76 -2.25 1.85 7.03
CA VAL A 76 -2.11 2.33 5.65
C VAL A 76 -1.20 3.53 5.61
N ILE A 77 -0.22 3.51 4.70
CA ILE A 77 0.61 4.66 4.38
C ILE A 77 0.27 5.07 2.96
N ILE A 78 -0.16 6.32 2.79
CA ILE A 78 -0.47 6.86 1.47
C ILE A 78 0.84 7.28 0.80
N THR A 79 1.06 6.82 -0.42
CA THR A 79 2.22 7.20 -1.22
C THR A 79 1.75 8.03 -2.41
N THR A 80 2.61 8.92 -2.91
CA THR A 80 2.28 9.70 -4.08
C THR A 80 3.54 10.27 -4.72
N ALA A 81 3.51 10.37 -6.06
CA ALA A 81 4.55 11.04 -6.81
C ALA A 81 4.36 12.55 -6.85
N TYR A 82 3.22 13.06 -6.39
CA TYR A 82 2.91 14.48 -6.43
C TYR A 82 3.22 15.12 -5.09
N HIS A 83 4.14 16.07 -5.11
CA HIS A 83 4.64 16.71 -3.91
C HIS A 83 3.52 17.35 -3.07
N GLN A 84 2.59 18.03 -3.70
CA GLN A 84 1.50 18.68 -2.98
C GLN A 84 0.63 17.67 -2.22
N TYR A 85 0.41 16.50 -2.77
CA TYR A 85 -0.39 15.48 -2.09
C TYR A 85 0.36 14.85 -0.93
N ALA A 86 1.68 14.78 -1.03
CA ALA A 86 2.49 14.30 0.09
C ALA A 86 2.35 15.24 1.29
N ILE A 87 2.35 16.54 1.03
CA ILE A 87 2.18 17.54 2.09
C ILE A 87 0.79 17.44 2.70
N GLU A 88 -0.24 17.33 1.87
CA GLU A 88 -1.61 17.16 2.35
C GLU A 88 -1.78 15.89 3.16
N GLY A 89 -1.09 14.83 2.76
CA GLY A 89 -1.13 13.57 3.51
C GLY A 89 -0.59 13.71 4.92
N PHE A 90 0.43 14.52 5.11
CA PHE A 90 0.95 14.82 6.44
C PHE A 90 -0.06 15.59 7.27
N ASP A 91 -0.74 16.57 6.65
CA ASP A 91 -1.70 17.40 7.36
C ASP A 91 -2.94 16.61 7.79
N LEU A 92 -3.28 15.58 7.06
CA LEU A 92 -4.46 14.75 7.35
C LEU A 92 -4.22 13.77 8.49
N ASN A 93 -3.00 13.60 8.88
CA ASN A 93 -2.68 12.72 10.00
C ASN A 93 -2.80 13.48 11.31
#